data_2eb694e5d45262cf5347a004f7d64e83
#
_entry.id   2eb694e5d45262cf5347a004f7d64e83
#
_cell.length_a   1.000
_cell.length_b   1.000
_cell.length_c   1.000
_cell.angle_alpha   90.00
_cell.angle_beta   90.00
_cell.angle_gamma   90.00
#
_symmetry.space_group_name_H-M   'P 1'
#
loop_
_entity.id
_entity.type
_entity.pdbx_description
1 polymer ?
#
loop_
_entity_poly.entity_id
_entity_poly.type
_entity_poly.pdbx_seq_one_letter_code
_entity_poly.pdbx_strand_id
1 'polypeptide(L)'
;MSEKAVAPSRYATRVAAQAGNPRVDRFSVLLVAVAATLWASDAYFRNQLIGHLSPTQIVVAEDALVTLFLLPVLVRSWRDLSHLGPRGWVAVALIAAGAQALATILFTASFSYGIYAETFVLQQTQPLIAIGLAWIVLGERRRPWFWPTAAVAVAAVYMVVFAQDPLAPISALQKGRLEAGLLALGAAALWASGTVLGRFALGSISFWSMTSLRFTLALPVLVVIALMQYGPAGFTHYRFTDFVPNLLAIAIVPGLLALLLYYRALSRTPASLATIAEMAFPVTATLIASAPPPWGFNQPLYATQIIGTGLLLGVIVLFNWSKEKAPPVVQATAA
;
A
#
# COMPACT_ATOMS: atom_id res chain seq x y z
N MET A 1 -43.48 -13.74 -14.69
CA MET A 1 -42.57 -12.62 -15.03
C MET A 1 -41.19 -13.21 -15.18
N SER A 2 -40.71 -13.29 -16.43
CA SER A 2 -39.42 -13.93 -16.75
C SER A 2 -38.27 -12.96 -16.42
N GLU A 3 -37.44 -13.35 -15.45
CA GLU A 3 -36.24 -12.64 -15.08
C GLU A 3 -35.22 -12.79 -16.23
N LYS A 4 -35.01 -11.74 -17.01
CA LYS A 4 -33.99 -11.69 -18.07
C LYS A 4 -32.62 -11.71 -17.39
N ALA A 5 -31.96 -12.87 -17.40
CA ALA A 5 -30.57 -12.99 -17.02
C ALA A 5 -29.73 -12.03 -17.88
N VAL A 6 -29.16 -11.02 -17.24
CA VAL A 6 -28.23 -10.06 -17.90
C VAL A 6 -26.97 -10.83 -18.30
N ALA A 7 -26.67 -10.87 -19.59
CA ALA A 7 -25.50 -11.55 -20.12
C ALA A 7 -24.22 -10.97 -19.47
N PRO A 8 -23.26 -11.80 -19.02
CA PRO A 8 -22.03 -11.33 -18.41
C PRO A 8 -21.26 -10.44 -19.41
N SER A 9 -20.73 -9.32 -18.93
CA SER A 9 -19.97 -8.40 -19.77
C SER A 9 -18.76 -9.09 -20.41
N ARG A 10 -18.33 -8.62 -21.59
CA ARG A 10 -17.10 -9.13 -22.26
C ARG A 10 -15.87 -9.06 -21.34
N TYR A 11 -15.86 -8.15 -20.36
CA TYR A 11 -14.82 -8.04 -19.34
C TYR A 11 -14.97 -9.15 -18.30
N ALA A 12 -16.17 -9.39 -17.78
CA ALA A 12 -16.44 -10.51 -16.85
C ALA A 12 -16.12 -11.86 -17.50
N THR A 13 -16.42 -12.00 -18.79
CA THR A 13 -16.06 -13.21 -19.56
C THR A 13 -14.55 -13.31 -19.79
N ARG A 14 -13.84 -12.20 -20.01
CA ARG A 14 -12.36 -12.18 -20.07
C ARG A 14 -11.72 -12.45 -18.71
N VAL A 15 -12.25 -11.87 -17.64
CA VAL A 15 -11.78 -12.15 -16.25
C VAL A 15 -12.07 -13.59 -15.89
N ALA A 16 -13.25 -14.12 -16.24
CA ALA A 16 -13.59 -15.54 -16.04
C ALA A 16 -12.75 -16.47 -16.93
N ALA A 17 -12.46 -16.10 -18.18
CA ALA A 17 -11.55 -16.84 -19.07
C ALA A 17 -10.08 -16.77 -18.59
N GLN A 18 -9.66 -15.68 -17.99
CA GLN A 18 -8.36 -15.57 -17.30
C GLN A 18 -8.38 -16.33 -15.95
N ALA A 19 -9.54 -16.44 -15.27
CA ALA A 19 -9.74 -17.26 -14.10
C ALA A 19 -9.75 -18.76 -14.41
N GLY A 20 -9.89 -19.15 -15.67
CA GLY A 20 -9.87 -20.57 -16.13
C GLY A 20 -8.55 -21.30 -15.92
N ASN A 21 -7.48 -20.61 -15.53
CA ASN A 21 -6.25 -21.23 -15.04
C ASN A 21 -5.65 -20.36 -13.92
N PRO A 22 -6.13 -20.46 -12.69
CA PRO A 22 -5.69 -19.62 -11.58
C PRO A 22 -4.34 -20.11 -11.03
N ARG A 23 -3.33 -20.20 -11.89
CA ARG A 23 -1.95 -20.21 -11.42
C ARG A 23 -1.64 -18.76 -11.04
N VAL A 24 -1.24 -18.55 -9.78
CA VAL A 24 -0.58 -17.29 -9.38
C VAL A 24 0.46 -17.03 -10.47
N ASP A 25 0.32 -15.92 -11.19
CA ASP A 25 1.27 -15.56 -12.24
C ASP A 25 2.66 -15.55 -11.59
N ARG A 26 3.61 -16.30 -12.14
CA ARG A 26 4.92 -16.51 -11.53
C ARG A 26 5.64 -15.22 -11.14
N PHE A 27 5.28 -14.12 -11.79
CA PHE A 27 5.89 -12.82 -11.56
C PHE A 27 5.03 -11.90 -10.69
N SER A 28 3.79 -12.27 -10.34
CA SER A 28 2.90 -11.34 -9.63
C SER A 28 3.37 -11.02 -8.22
N VAL A 29 3.89 -12.00 -7.48
CA VAL A 29 4.44 -11.79 -6.13
C VAL A 29 5.70 -10.93 -6.18
N LEU A 30 6.59 -11.20 -7.15
CA LEU A 30 7.79 -10.36 -7.38
C LEU A 30 7.40 -8.94 -7.78
N LEU A 31 6.35 -8.78 -8.57
CA LEU A 31 5.87 -7.46 -8.98
C LEU A 31 5.33 -6.65 -7.79
N VAL A 32 4.71 -7.31 -6.80
CA VAL A 32 4.35 -6.67 -5.52
C VAL A 32 5.60 -6.22 -4.77
N ALA A 33 6.63 -7.07 -4.68
CA ALA A 33 7.89 -6.72 -4.03
C ALA A 33 8.58 -5.53 -4.72
N VAL A 34 8.58 -5.48 -6.07
CA VAL A 34 9.07 -4.32 -6.83
C VAL A 34 8.28 -3.06 -6.53
N ALA A 35 6.95 -3.15 -6.46
CA ALA A 35 6.12 -2.01 -6.07
C ALA A 35 6.45 -1.51 -4.66
N ALA A 36 6.64 -2.43 -3.71
CA ALA A 36 7.06 -2.11 -2.34
C ALA A 36 8.44 -1.44 -2.28
N THR A 37 9.37 -1.88 -3.13
CA THR A 37 10.68 -1.25 -3.32
C THR A 37 10.55 0.20 -3.80
N LEU A 38 9.66 0.46 -4.76
CA LEU A 38 9.39 1.83 -5.23
C LEU A 38 8.77 2.70 -4.13
N TRP A 39 7.87 2.15 -3.30
CA TRP A 39 7.34 2.87 -2.15
C TRP A 39 8.43 3.27 -1.15
N ALA A 40 9.47 2.45 -0.96
CA ALA A 40 10.56 2.80 -0.05
C ALA A 40 11.32 4.06 -0.48
N SER A 41 11.31 4.41 -1.78
CA SER A 41 11.92 5.64 -2.27
C SER A 41 11.17 6.91 -1.83
N ASP A 42 9.90 6.78 -1.39
CA ASP A 42 9.07 7.90 -0.93
C ASP A 42 9.76 8.69 0.19
N ALA A 43 10.33 7.99 1.17
CA ALA A 43 10.99 8.60 2.31
C ALA A 43 12.14 9.54 1.90
N TYR A 44 12.88 9.19 0.85
CA TYR A 44 13.98 10.01 0.33
C TYR A 44 13.49 11.35 -0.22
N PHE A 45 12.46 11.34 -1.06
CA PHE A 45 11.90 12.55 -1.66
C PHE A 45 11.09 13.37 -0.66
N ARG A 46 10.30 12.70 0.20
CA ARG A 46 9.44 13.32 1.20
C ARG A 46 10.23 14.03 2.29
N ASN A 47 11.39 13.50 2.69
CA ASN A 47 12.26 14.12 3.69
C ASN A 47 12.71 15.53 3.28
N GLN A 48 12.82 15.80 1.99
CA GLN A 48 13.18 17.12 1.45
C GLN A 48 12.05 18.16 1.58
N LEU A 49 10.82 17.71 1.80
CA LEU A 49 9.62 18.55 1.92
C LEU A 49 9.21 18.75 3.39
N ILE A 50 9.66 17.88 4.29
CA ILE A 50 9.39 17.98 5.72
C ILE A 50 10.08 19.24 6.27
N GLY A 51 9.31 20.03 7.06
CA GLY A 51 9.77 21.32 7.56
C GLY A 51 9.39 22.51 6.70
N HIS A 52 9.04 22.29 5.43
CA HIS A 52 8.55 23.33 4.52
C HIS A 52 7.03 23.21 4.28
N LEU A 53 6.53 21.98 4.19
CA LEU A 53 5.12 21.65 4.03
C LEU A 53 4.68 20.74 5.18
N SER A 54 3.42 20.88 5.59
CA SER A 54 2.80 19.96 6.56
C SER A 54 2.53 18.59 5.91
N PRO A 55 2.40 17.52 6.72
CA PRO A 55 2.04 16.20 6.22
C PRO A 55 0.84 16.20 5.27
N THR A 56 -0.23 16.88 5.65
CA THR A 56 -1.45 16.97 4.84
C THR A 56 -1.21 17.72 3.53
N GLN A 57 -0.43 18.79 3.55
CA GLN A 57 -0.10 19.54 2.34
C GLN A 57 0.70 18.70 1.35
N ILE A 58 1.69 17.93 1.81
CA ILE A 58 2.46 17.01 0.95
C ILE A 58 1.52 16.00 0.29
N VAL A 59 0.64 15.36 1.06
CA VAL A 59 -0.28 14.33 0.55
C VAL A 59 -1.32 14.92 -0.40
N VAL A 60 -1.85 16.12 -0.14
CA VAL A 60 -2.76 16.83 -1.08
C VAL A 60 -2.08 17.10 -2.43
N ALA A 61 -0.84 17.59 -2.40
CA ALA A 61 -0.10 17.89 -3.63
C ALA A 61 0.23 16.61 -4.42
N GLU A 62 0.66 15.55 -3.74
CA GLU A 62 0.89 14.23 -4.32
C GLU A 62 -0.37 13.70 -5.01
N ASP A 63 -1.49 13.63 -4.28
CA ASP A 63 -2.76 13.12 -4.80
C ASP A 63 -3.31 13.97 -5.96
N ALA A 64 -3.16 15.30 -5.89
CA ALA A 64 -3.57 16.18 -6.97
C ALA A 64 -2.78 15.92 -8.26
N LEU A 65 -1.46 15.78 -8.16
CA LEU A 65 -0.60 15.46 -9.30
C LEU A 65 -0.92 14.07 -9.88
N VAL A 66 -1.05 13.05 -9.05
CA VAL A 66 -1.40 11.70 -9.52
C VAL A 66 -2.79 11.68 -10.14
N THR A 67 -3.76 12.38 -9.54
CA THR A 67 -5.12 12.51 -10.11
C THR A 67 -5.07 13.18 -11.48
N LEU A 68 -4.28 14.24 -11.64
CA LEU A 68 -4.12 14.92 -12.92
C LEU A 68 -3.56 13.97 -14.00
N PHE A 69 -2.55 13.17 -13.68
CA PHE A 69 -2.00 12.17 -14.60
C PHE A 69 -3.00 11.05 -14.93
N LEU A 70 -3.85 10.67 -13.98
CA LEU A 70 -4.81 9.58 -14.14
C LEU A 70 -6.18 10.01 -14.68
N LEU A 71 -6.46 11.31 -14.74
CA LEU A 71 -7.74 11.83 -15.23
C LEU A 71 -8.09 11.34 -16.65
N PRO A 72 -7.17 11.33 -17.64
CA PRO A 72 -7.45 10.79 -18.97
C PRO A 72 -7.78 9.29 -18.93
N VAL A 73 -7.13 8.54 -18.02
CA VAL A 73 -7.38 7.12 -17.81
C VAL A 73 -8.77 6.90 -17.24
N LEU A 74 -9.16 7.69 -16.23
CA LEU A 74 -10.48 7.62 -15.59
C LEU A 74 -11.59 7.91 -16.61
N VAL A 75 -11.45 8.96 -17.42
CA VAL A 75 -12.41 9.30 -18.46
C VAL A 75 -12.54 8.18 -19.49
N ARG A 76 -11.42 7.58 -19.91
CA ARG A 76 -11.42 6.48 -20.88
C ARG A 76 -12.01 5.18 -20.32
N SER A 77 -11.82 4.94 -19.02
CA SER A 77 -12.30 3.74 -18.33
C SER A 77 -13.64 3.93 -17.63
N TRP A 78 -14.37 5.04 -17.90
CA TRP A 78 -15.65 5.33 -17.26
C TRP A 78 -16.66 4.19 -17.34
N ARG A 79 -16.67 3.47 -18.49
CA ARG A 79 -17.54 2.31 -18.68
C ARG A 79 -17.23 1.13 -17.76
N ASP A 80 -15.99 1.00 -17.28
CA ASP A 80 -15.62 -0.04 -16.32
C ASP A 80 -16.30 0.18 -14.96
N LEU A 81 -16.62 1.45 -14.63
CA LEU A 81 -17.20 1.81 -13.35
C LEU A 81 -18.63 1.30 -13.18
N SER A 82 -19.34 1.09 -14.27
CA SER A 82 -20.69 0.50 -14.25
C SER A 82 -20.71 -0.95 -13.74
N HIS A 83 -19.55 -1.61 -13.72
CA HIS A 83 -19.42 -2.97 -13.21
C HIS A 83 -19.21 -3.02 -11.67
N LEU A 84 -18.98 -1.87 -11.03
CA LEU A 84 -18.96 -1.77 -9.58
C LEU A 84 -20.39 -1.80 -9.03
N GLY A 85 -20.76 -2.89 -8.38
CA GLY A 85 -21.97 -2.92 -7.57
C GLY A 85 -21.84 -2.01 -6.31
N PRO A 86 -22.91 -1.84 -5.53
CA PRO A 86 -22.89 -1.00 -4.33
C PRO A 86 -21.76 -1.34 -3.35
N ARG A 87 -21.50 -2.63 -3.12
CA ARG A 87 -20.39 -3.11 -2.27
C ARG A 87 -19.02 -2.72 -2.82
N GLY A 88 -18.86 -2.75 -4.16
CA GLY A 88 -17.63 -2.31 -4.82
C GLY A 88 -17.38 -0.82 -4.63
N TRP A 89 -18.43 0.01 -4.76
CA TRP A 89 -18.34 1.44 -4.51
C TRP A 89 -17.99 1.76 -3.05
N VAL A 90 -18.60 1.07 -2.09
CA VAL A 90 -18.24 1.19 -0.67
C VAL A 90 -16.77 0.82 -0.45
N ALA A 91 -16.30 -0.29 -1.03
CA ALA A 91 -14.91 -0.70 -0.92
C ALA A 91 -13.95 0.37 -1.48
N VAL A 92 -14.23 0.91 -2.67
CA VAL A 92 -13.40 1.97 -3.29
C VAL A 92 -13.42 3.26 -2.46
N ALA A 93 -14.58 3.67 -1.95
CA ALA A 93 -14.70 4.84 -1.08
C ALA A 93 -13.90 4.67 0.22
N LEU A 94 -13.96 3.50 0.86
CA LEU A 94 -13.16 3.18 2.04
C LEU A 94 -11.66 3.15 1.75
N ILE A 95 -11.26 2.68 0.57
CA ILE A 95 -9.85 2.72 0.14
C ILE A 95 -9.40 4.17 -0.04
N ALA A 96 -10.19 4.99 -0.73
CA ALA A 96 -9.84 6.37 -1.00
C ALA A 96 -9.76 7.22 0.28
N ALA A 97 -10.80 7.19 1.11
CA ALA A 97 -10.84 7.97 2.34
C ALA A 97 -9.92 7.38 3.44
N GLY A 98 -9.91 6.05 3.58
CA GLY A 98 -9.14 5.35 4.61
C GLY A 98 -7.70 5.11 4.21
N ALA A 99 -7.47 4.23 3.23
CA ALA A 99 -6.13 3.75 2.92
C ALA A 99 -5.28 4.76 2.12
N GLN A 100 -5.89 5.68 1.36
CA GLN A 100 -5.16 6.74 0.65
C GLN A 100 -5.05 8.00 1.49
N ALA A 101 -6.16 8.62 1.87
CA ALA A 101 -6.13 9.90 2.55
C ALA A 101 -5.70 9.76 4.03
N LEU A 102 -6.53 9.11 4.84
CA LEU A 102 -6.33 9.09 6.29
C LEU A 102 -5.07 8.32 6.70
N ALA A 103 -4.83 7.12 6.15
CA ALA A 103 -3.66 6.33 6.50
C ALA A 103 -2.35 7.06 6.21
N THR A 104 -2.25 7.72 5.04
CA THR A 104 -1.04 8.45 4.65
C THR A 104 -0.81 9.68 5.54
N ILE A 105 -1.89 10.38 5.94
CA ILE A 105 -1.79 11.48 6.90
C ILE A 105 -1.34 10.96 8.27
N LEU A 106 -1.97 9.90 8.81
CA LEU A 106 -1.64 9.32 10.11
C LEU A 106 -0.18 8.86 10.15
N PHE A 107 0.26 8.18 9.10
CA PHE A 107 1.64 7.72 8.97
C PHE A 107 2.62 8.90 8.94
N THR A 108 2.37 9.90 8.09
CA THR A 108 3.23 11.07 7.99
C THR A 108 3.22 11.87 9.31
N ALA A 109 2.07 11.99 9.97
CA ALA A 109 1.94 12.65 11.27
C ALA A 109 2.69 11.92 12.39
N SER A 110 2.76 10.58 12.35
CA SER A 110 3.50 9.81 13.36
C SER A 110 5.00 10.16 13.40
N PHE A 111 5.58 10.56 12.28
CA PHE A 111 6.96 11.04 12.22
C PHE A 111 7.21 12.36 12.94
N SER A 112 6.18 13.19 13.10
CA SER A 112 6.30 14.48 13.81
C SER A 112 6.61 14.32 15.30
N TYR A 113 6.41 13.15 15.86
CA TYR A 113 6.77 12.84 17.25
C TYR A 113 8.26 12.43 17.44
N GLY A 114 9.03 12.40 16.36
CA GLY A 114 10.49 12.17 16.40
C GLY A 114 10.93 10.74 16.66
N ILE A 115 10.02 9.74 16.58
CA ILE A 115 10.31 8.36 16.91
C ILE A 115 10.01 7.46 15.70
N TYR A 116 10.90 7.56 14.73
CA TYR A 116 10.80 6.78 13.50
C TYR A 116 10.74 5.26 13.73
N ALA A 117 11.54 4.76 14.70
CA ALA A 117 11.60 3.34 15.01
C ALA A 117 10.22 2.78 15.45
N GLU A 118 9.51 3.48 16.34
CA GLU A 118 8.19 3.06 16.81
C GLU A 118 7.15 3.03 15.70
N THR A 119 7.16 4.06 14.84
CA THR A 119 6.28 4.13 13.66
C THR A 119 6.49 2.93 12.74
N PHE A 120 7.74 2.61 12.42
CA PHE A 120 8.04 1.47 11.56
C PHE A 120 7.68 0.13 12.19
N VAL A 121 7.87 -0.04 13.52
CA VAL A 121 7.46 -1.25 14.24
C VAL A 121 5.99 -1.53 14.07
N LEU A 122 5.19 -0.54 14.44
CA LEU A 122 3.74 -0.72 14.49
C LEU A 122 3.15 -0.80 13.09
N GLN A 123 3.75 -0.13 12.11
CA GLN A 123 3.40 -0.30 10.71
C GLN A 123 3.64 -1.75 10.23
N GLN A 124 4.67 -2.44 10.72
CA GLN A 124 4.93 -3.85 10.36
C GLN A 124 3.86 -4.82 10.91
N THR A 125 2.89 -4.36 11.69
CA THR A 125 1.68 -5.13 12.00
C THR A 125 0.71 -5.24 10.83
N GLN A 126 0.83 -4.38 9.81
CA GLN A 126 -0.01 -4.37 8.60
C GLN A 126 -0.16 -5.77 7.96
N PRO A 127 0.89 -6.56 7.73
CA PRO A 127 0.76 -7.90 7.15
C PRO A 127 -0.12 -8.84 7.97
N LEU A 128 -0.01 -8.80 9.29
CA LEU A 128 -0.81 -9.65 10.17
C LEU A 128 -2.28 -9.26 10.12
N ILE A 129 -2.57 -7.96 10.14
CA ILE A 129 -3.93 -7.43 10.01
C ILE A 129 -4.51 -7.81 8.63
N ALA A 130 -3.72 -7.63 7.55
CA ALA A 130 -4.16 -7.95 6.19
C ALA A 130 -4.45 -9.44 6.00
N ILE A 131 -3.65 -10.34 6.57
CA ILE A 131 -3.88 -11.78 6.54
C ILE A 131 -5.19 -12.13 7.27
N GLY A 132 -5.41 -11.56 8.45
CA GLY A 132 -6.65 -11.74 9.21
C GLY A 132 -7.87 -11.23 8.44
N LEU A 133 -7.80 -10.02 7.88
CA LEU A 133 -8.87 -9.45 7.07
C LEU A 133 -9.11 -10.23 5.78
N ALA A 134 -8.07 -10.72 5.09
CA ALA A 134 -8.20 -11.54 3.90
C ALA A 134 -8.92 -12.86 4.19
N TRP A 135 -8.65 -13.45 5.35
CA TRP A 135 -9.39 -14.63 5.80
C TRP A 135 -10.87 -14.33 6.06
N ILE A 136 -11.19 -13.23 6.76
CA ILE A 136 -12.56 -12.87 7.13
C ILE A 136 -13.37 -12.38 5.91
N VAL A 137 -12.80 -11.47 5.12
CA VAL A 137 -13.51 -10.75 4.04
C VAL A 137 -13.50 -11.53 2.72
N LEU A 138 -12.36 -12.13 2.36
CA LEU A 138 -12.17 -12.82 1.09
C LEU A 138 -12.26 -14.33 1.21
N GLY A 139 -12.36 -14.88 2.43
CA GLY A 139 -12.36 -16.33 2.67
C GLY A 139 -11.02 -16.99 2.31
N GLU A 140 -9.92 -16.23 2.26
CA GLU A 140 -8.61 -16.76 1.91
C GLU A 140 -8.08 -17.70 2.99
N ARG A 141 -8.11 -19.01 2.70
CA ARG A 141 -7.54 -20.06 3.57
C ARG A 141 -6.17 -20.47 3.04
N ARG A 142 -5.17 -20.42 3.91
CA ARG A 142 -3.79 -20.76 3.58
C ARG A 142 -3.48 -22.20 4.01
N ARG A 143 -2.59 -22.85 3.25
CA ARG A 143 -2.06 -24.19 3.62
C ARG A 143 -1.23 -24.09 4.90
N PRO A 144 -1.09 -25.15 5.68
CA PRO A 144 -0.35 -25.14 6.95
C PRO A 144 1.08 -24.61 6.83
N TRP A 145 1.78 -24.88 5.73
CA TRP A 145 3.16 -24.42 5.49
C TRP A 145 3.30 -22.89 5.34
N PHE A 146 2.20 -22.19 5.01
CA PHE A 146 2.18 -20.72 4.92
C PHE A 146 2.55 -20.09 6.26
N TRP A 147 2.02 -20.60 7.37
CA TRP A 147 2.16 -19.98 8.69
C TRP A 147 3.60 -19.94 9.20
N PRO A 148 4.38 -21.04 9.19
CA PRO A 148 5.78 -20.97 9.57
C PRO A 148 6.60 -20.08 8.65
N THR A 149 6.30 -20.06 7.35
CA THR A 149 7.01 -19.20 6.39
C THR A 149 6.67 -17.72 6.62
N ALA A 150 5.42 -17.38 6.92
CA ALA A 150 5.02 -16.04 7.31
C ALA A 150 5.68 -15.60 8.63
N ALA A 151 5.80 -16.51 9.61
CA ALA A 151 6.52 -16.24 10.86
C ALA A 151 8.01 -15.93 10.61
N VAL A 152 8.66 -16.66 9.70
CA VAL A 152 10.04 -16.36 9.28
C VAL A 152 10.13 -14.98 8.62
N ALA A 153 9.15 -14.60 7.78
CA ALA A 153 9.10 -13.27 7.17
C ALA A 153 8.99 -12.15 8.22
N VAL A 154 8.10 -12.33 9.20
CA VAL A 154 7.94 -11.37 10.32
C VAL A 154 9.23 -11.25 11.13
N ALA A 155 9.86 -12.39 11.46
CA ALA A 155 11.14 -12.39 12.18
C ALA A 155 12.26 -11.72 11.37
N ALA A 156 12.30 -11.97 10.05
CA ALA A 156 13.27 -11.34 9.15
C ALA A 156 13.11 -9.82 9.11
N VAL A 157 11.86 -9.32 9.01
CA VAL A 157 11.56 -7.88 9.06
C VAL A 157 11.96 -7.30 10.41
N TYR A 158 11.67 -8.00 11.51
CA TYR A 158 12.11 -7.59 12.83
C TYR A 158 13.64 -7.40 12.91
N MET A 159 14.42 -8.35 12.38
CA MET A 159 15.88 -8.26 12.29
C MET A 159 16.37 -7.07 11.47
N VAL A 160 15.63 -6.69 10.41
CA VAL A 160 15.97 -5.53 9.57
C VAL A 160 15.65 -4.21 10.27
N VAL A 161 14.45 -4.09 10.83
CA VAL A 161 13.96 -2.83 11.42
C VAL A 161 14.62 -2.52 12.76
N PHE A 162 14.85 -3.54 13.60
CA PHE A 162 15.38 -3.40 14.96
C PHE A 162 16.84 -3.82 15.12
N ALA A 163 17.61 -3.75 14.05
CA ALA A 163 19.01 -4.14 14.08
C ALA A 163 19.85 -3.41 15.13
N GLN A 164 19.52 -2.15 15.43
CA GLN A 164 20.26 -1.31 16.39
C GLN A 164 19.78 -1.46 17.83
N ASP A 165 18.49 -1.67 18.01
CA ASP A 165 17.87 -1.83 19.34
C ASP A 165 16.76 -2.89 19.28
N PRO A 166 17.10 -4.15 19.52
CA PRO A 166 16.12 -5.24 19.51
C PRO A 166 15.01 -5.08 20.57
N LEU A 167 15.24 -4.28 21.61
CA LEU A 167 14.27 -4.02 22.66
C LEU A 167 13.49 -2.72 22.45
N ALA A 168 13.72 -2.00 21.37
CA ALA A 168 13.02 -0.75 21.05
C ALA A 168 11.49 -0.84 21.16
N PRO A 169 10.80 -1.94 20.74
CA PRO A 169 9.36 -2.06 20.92
C PRO A 169 8.95 -2.03 22.41
N ILE A 170 9.71 -2.68 23.27
CA ILE A 170 9.44 -2.74 24.72
C ILE A 170 9.74 -1.40 25.39
N SER A 171 10.87 -0.79 25.03
CA SER A 171 11.26 0.53 25.57
C SER A 171 10.31 1.64 25.13
N ALA A 172 9.75 1.53 23.93
CA ALA A 172 8.75 2.44 23.42
C ALA A 172 7.46 2.40 24.23
N LEU A 173 6.96 1.22 24.54
CA LEU A 173 5.78 1.03 25.40
C LEU A 173 6.01 1.59 26.81
N GLN A 174 7.20 1.44 27.36
CA GLN A 174 7.56 1.96 28.68
C GLN A 174 7.65 3.49 28.72
N LYS A 175 8.01 4.16 27.64
CA LYS A 175 8.14 5.61 27.55
C LYS A 175 6.82 6.37 27.34
N GLY A 176 5.69 5.69 27.30
CA GLY A 176 4.37 6.32 27.24
C GLY A 176 4.08 7.12 25.96
N ARG A 177 4.77 6.83 24.86
CA ARG A 177 4.55 7.51 23.56
C ARG A 177 3.41 6.88 22.77
N LEU A 178 2.28 6.76 23.44
CA LEU A 178 1.09 6.09 22.93
C LEU A 178 0.57 6.72 21.62
N GLU A 179 0.71 8.04 21.49
CA GLU A 179 0.11 8.79 20.36
C GLU A 179 0.74 8.44 19.02
N ALA A 180 2.07 8.48 18.90
CA ALA A 180 2.77 8.09 17.68
C ALA A 180 2.46 6.63 17.30
N GLY A 181 2.43 5.76 18.33
CA GLY A 181 2.09 4.36 18.15
C GLY A 181 0.66 4.13 17.64
N LEU A 182 -0.31 4.85 18.17
CA LEU A 182 -1.70 4.75 17.72
C LEU A 182 -1.87 5.27 16.29
N LEU A 183 -1.18 6.35 15.92
CA LEU A 183 -1.19 6.86 14.55
C LEU A 183 -0.61 5.83 13.55
N ALA A 184 0.54 5.24 13.89
CA ALA A 184 1.18 4.23 13.06
C ALA A 184 0.34 2.94 12.93
N LEU A 185 -0.25 2.47 14.03
CA LEU A 185 -1.13 1.30 14.04
C LEU A 185 -2.42 1.57 13.27
N GLY A 186 -3.00 2.76 13.41
CA GLY A 186 -4.15 3.20 12.62
C GLY A 186 -3.85 3.22 11.13
N ALA A 187 -2.70 3.75 10.73
CA ALA A 187 -2.24 3.72 9.33
C ALA A 187 -2.08 2.27 8.83
N ALA A 188 -1.43 1.40 9.61
CA ALA A 188 -1.25 -0.01 9.28
C ALA A 188 -2.58 -0.74 9.07
N ALA A 189 -3.57 -0.51 9.95
CA ALA A 189 -4.90 -1.11 9.84
C ALA A 189 -5.66 -0.63 8.59
N LEU A 190 -5.58 0.67 8.27
CA LEU A 190 -6.20 1.23 7.09
C LEU A 190 -5.55 0.74 5.80
N TRP A 191 -4.22 0.65 5.73
CA TRP A 191 -3.52 0.08 4.57
C TRP A 191 -3.79 -1.40 4.40
N ALA A 192 -3.81 -2.17 5.50
CA ALA A 192 -4.21 -3.58 5.47
C ALA A 192 -5.62 -3.76 4.90
N SER A 193 -6.56 -2.91 5.33
CA SER A 193 -7.92 -2.87 4.79
C SER A 193 -7.92 -2.51 3.30
N GLY A 194 -7.07 -1.55 2.90
CA GLY A 194 -6.89 -1.15 1.51
C GLY A 194 -6.39 -2.28 0.61
N THR A 195 -5.48 -3.13 1.08
CA THR A 195 -5.01 -4.32 0.37
C THR A 195 -6.17 -5.30 0.12
N VAL A 196 -6.94 -5.62 1.16
CA VAL A 196 -8.03 -6.60 1.09
C VAL A 196 -9.20 -6.08 0.25
N LEU A 197 -9.64 -4.85 0.49
CA LEU A 197 -10.70 -4.20 -0.29
C LEU A 197 -10.27 -3.94 -1.74
N GLY A 198 -9.00 -3.61 -1.97
CA GLY A 198 -8.43 -3.50 -3.31
C GLY A 198 -8.49 -4.81 -4.07
N ARG A 199 -8.11 -5.91 -3.43
CA ARG A 199 -8.27 -7.25 -4.02
C ARG A 199 -9.73 -7.57 -4.36
N PHE A 200 -10.66 -7.21 -3.47
CA PHE A 200 -12.09 -7.37 -3.70
C PHE A 200 -12.57 -6.55 -4.91
N ALA A 201 -12.26 -5.26 -4.99
CA ALA A 201 -12.69 -4.36 -6.05
C ALA A 201 -12.09 -4.75 -7.43
N LEU A 202 -10.84 -5.24 -7.46
CA LEU A 202 -10.16 -5.72 -8.67
C LEU A 202 -10.81 -6.97 -9.29
N GLY A 203 -11.76 -7.60 -8.60
CA GLY A 203 -12.63 -8.61 -9.19
C GLY A 203 -13.65 -8.06 -10.19
N SER A 204 -13.95 -6.77 -10.13
CA SER A 204 -14.99 -6.13 -10.95
C SER A 204 -14.46 -5.08 -11.92
N ILE A 205 -13.36 -4.41 -11.59
CA ILE A 205 -12.76 -3.34 -12.40
C ILE A 205 -11.28 -3.58 -12.70
N SER A 206 -10.77 -2.88 -13.70
CA SER A 206 -9.36 -2.95 -14.07
C SER A 206 -8.46 -2.28 -13.01
N PHE A 207 -7.18 -2.67 -12.97
CA PHE A 207 -6.22 -2.02 -12.09
C PHE A 207 -5.99 -0.53 -12.45
N TRP A 208 -6.18 -0.15 -13.69
CA TRP A 208 -6.16 1.25 -14.13
C TRP A 208 -7.29 2.05 -13.51
N SER A 209 -8.52 1.52 -13.61
CA SER A 209 -9.73 2.13 -13.02
C SER A 209 -9.61 2.20 -11.50
N MET A 210 -9.10 1.13 -10.86
CA MET A 210 -8.92 1.08 -9.40
C MET A 210 -7.92 2.14 -8.93
N THR A 211 -6.77 2.27 -9.61
CA THR A 211 -5.76 3.28 -9.27
C THR A 211 -6.32 4.69 -9.45
N SER A 212 -7.00 4.95 -10.59
CA SER A 212 -7.60 6.26 -10.87
C SER A 212 -8.64 6.65 -9.82
N LEU A 213 -9.56 5.73 -9.48
CA LEU A 213 -10.60 5.99 -8.48
C LEU A 213 -10.01 6.24 -7.08
N ARG A 214 -8.98 5.48 -6.68
CA ARG A 214 -8.33 5.63 -5.38
C ARG A 214 -7.87 7.07 -5.15
N PHE A 215 -7.13 7.66 -6.08
CA PHE A 215 -6.63 9.02 -5.97
C PHE A 215 -7.71 10.08 -6.20
N THR A 216 -8.53 9.92 -7.24
CA THR A 216 -9.58 10.90 -7.56
C THR A 216 -10.61 11.06 -6.44
N LEU A 217 -10.98 9.97 -5.76
CA LEU A 217 -11.92 10.02 -4.63
C LEU A 217 -11.24 10.41 -3.31
N ALA A 218 -9.93 10.20 -3.17
CA ALA A 218 -9.19 10.65 -1.99
C ALA A 218 -8.94 12.15 -2.00
N LEU A 219 -8.72 12.75 -3.17
CA LEU A 219 -8.41 14.17 -3.30
C LEU A 219 -9.45 15.11 -2.63
N PRO A 220 -10.78 14.98 -2.86
CA PRO A 220 -11.75 15.82 -2.14
C PRO A 220 -11.72 15.62 -0.64
N VAL A 221 -11.49 14.40 -0.15
CA VAL A 221 -11.34 14.12 1.29
C VAL A 221 -10.13 14.85 1.85
N LEU A 222 -8.99 14.77 1.17
CA LEU A 222 -7.75 15.45 1.54
C LEU A 222 -7.89 16.97 1.54
N VAL A 223 -8.56 17.52 0.52
CA VAL A 223 -8.83 18.96 0.43
C VAL A 223 -9.70 19.41 1.60
N VAL A 224 -10.75 18.66 1.95
CA VAL A 224 -11.59 18.97 3.12
C VAL A 224 -10.76 18.94 4.41
N ILE A 225 -9.93 17.91 4.62
CA ILE A 225 -9.06 17.81 5.79
C ILE A 225 -8.09 19.02 5.84
N ALA A 226 -7.46 19.38 4.72
CA ALA A 226 -6.53 20.49 4.64
C ALA A 226 -7.24 21.84 4.95
N LEU A 227 -8.45 22.04 4.42
CA LEU A 227 -9.27 23.21 4.72
C LEU A 227 -9.66 23.31 6.20
N MET A 228 -9.96 22.18 6.82
CA MET A 228 -10.29 22.13 8.26
C MET A 228 -9.06 22.41 9.14
N GLN A 229 -7.86 21.98 8.71
CA GLN A 229 -6.63 22.15 9.49
C GLN A 229 -6.00 23.54 9.33
N TYR A 230 -6.01 24.09 8.12
CA TYR A 230 -5.22 25.29 7.77
C TYR A 230 -6.04 26.41 7.12
N GLY A 231 -7.31 26.17 6.84
CA GLY A 231 -8.15 27.08 6.06
C GLY A 231 -7.63 27.27 4.61
N PRO A 232 -8.19 28.24 3.86
CA PRO A 232 -7.75 28.53 2.47
C PRO A 232 -6.29 28.97 2.39
N ALA A 233 -5.75 29.61 3.45
CA ALA A 233 -4.37 30.07 3.51
C ALA A 233 -3.36 28.90 3.42
N GLY A 234 -3.74 27.69 3.84
CA GLY A 234 -2.88 26.50 3.73
C GLY A 234 -2.45 26.17 2.30
N PHE A 235 -3.21 26.61 1.30
CA PHE A 235 -2.88 26.39 -0.11
C PHE A 235 -1.97 27.46 -0.71
N THR A 236 -1.68 28.56 0.00
CA THR A 236 -0.79 29.61 -0.46
C THR A 236 0.69 29.34 -0.17
N HIS A 237 1.00 28.33 0.66
CA HIS A 237 2.36 27.96 1.05
C HIS A 237 3.11 27.12 0.00
N TYR A 238 2.43 26.66 -1.06
CA TYR A 238 3.07 25.93 -2.14
C TYR A 238 3.93 26.87 -3.01
N ARG A 239 5.20 26.99 -2.65
CA ARG A 239 6.20 27.59 -3.55
C ARG A 239 6.61 26.54 -4.58
N PHE A 240 5.87 26.50 -5.68
CA PHE A 240 6.02 25.46 -6.69
C PHE A 240 7.43 25.34 -7.27
N THR A 241 8.21 26.43 -7.34
CA THR A 241 9.54 26.42 -7.94
C THR A 241 10.53 25.54 -7.20
N ASP A 242 10.50 25.52 -5.87
CA ASP A 242 11.51 24.85 -5.04
C ASP A 242 11.16 23.38 -4.75
N PHE A 243 9.86 23.05 -4.75
CA PHE A 243 9.36 21.73 -4.35
C PHE A 243 8.91 20.85 -5.51
N VAL A 244 8.74 21.41 -6.71
CA VAL A 244 8.21 20.68 -7.88
C VAL A 244 8.97 19.39 -8.18
N PRO A 245 10.32 19.34 -8.20
CA PRO A 245 11.02 18.08 -8.51
C PRO A 245 10.69 16.96 -7.52
N ASN A 246 10.69 17.27 -6.22
CA ASN A 246 10.39 16.27 -5.17
C ASN A 246 8.92 15.87 -5.17
N LEU A 247 7.98 16.80 -5.35
CA LEU A 247 6.56 16.51 -5.46
C LEU A 247 6.25 15.65 -6.70
N LEU A 248 6.87 15.96 -7.84
CA LEU A 248 6.73 15.12 -9.04
C LEU A 248 7.35 13.73 -8.83
N ALA A 249 8.52 13.64 -8.18
CA ALA A 249 9.15 12.37 -7.89
C ALA A 249 8.28 11.48 -7.00
N ILE A 250 7.69 12.04 -5.93
CA ILE A 250 6.74 11.33 -5.05
C ILE A 250 5.49 10.92 -5.84
N ALA A 251 4.90 11.83 -6.62
CA ALA A 251 3.69 11.52 -7.37
C ALA A 251 3.91 10.44 -8.44
N ILE A 252 5.04 10.48 -9.15
CA ILE A 252 5.30 9.55 -10.27
C ILE A 252 5.83 8.20 -9.76
N VAL A 253 6.84 8.18 -8.90
CA VAL A 253 7.54 6.94 -8.55
C VAL A 253 6.79 6.15 -7.47
N PRO A 254 6.71 6.57 -6.20
CA PRO A 254 5.96 5.82 -5.19
C PRO A 254 4.44 5.97 -5.34
N GLY A 255 3.93 7.08 -5.84
CA GLY A 255 2.50 7.31 -6.02
C GLY A 255 1.93 6.51 -7.19
N LEU A 256 2.23 6.93 -8.42
CA LEU A 256 1.61 6.39 -9.63
C LEU A 256 2.18 5.03 -10.04
N LEU A 257 3.50 4.96 -10.29
CA LEU A 257 4.13 3.77 -10.85
C LEU A 257 4.04 2.60 -9.88
N ALA A 258 4.40 2.79 -8.62
CA ALA A 258 4.36 1.75 -7.62
C ALA A 258 2.93 1.20 -7.44
N LEU A 259 1.93 2.07 -7.36
CA LEU A 259 0.56 1.63 -7.14
C LEU A 259 -0.06 0.95 -8.37
N LEU A 260 0.28 1.37 -9.58
CA LEU A 260 -0.14 0.68 -10.81
C LEU A 260 0.45 -0.73 -10.87
N LEU A 261 1.74 -0.88 -10.58
CA LEU A 261 2.40 -2.20 -10.52
C LEU A 261 1.78 -3.06 -9.42
N TYR A 262 1.54 -2.47 -8.25
CA TYR A 262 0.91 -3.13 -7.12
C TYR A 262 -0.48 -3.67 -7.46
N TYR A 263 -1.39 -2.84 -7.96
CA TYR A 263 -2.74 -3.28 -8.29
C TYR A 263 -2.78 -4.24 -9.47
N ARG A 264 -1.89 -4.08 -10.45
CA ARG A 264 -1.72 -5.07 -11.51
C ARG A 264 -1.34 -6.43 -10.94
N ALA A 265 -0.41 -6.46 -10.00
CA ALA A 265 0.01 -7.68 -9.33
C ALA A 265 -1.07 -8.23 -8.39
N LEU A 266 -1.69 -7.37 -7.57
CA LEU A 266 -2.73 -7.72 -6.61
C LEU A 266 -3.96 -8.33 -7.31
N SER A 267 -4.28 -7.93 -8.54
CA SER A 267 -5.36 -8.54 -9.33
C SER A 267 -5.14 -10.04 -9.60
N ARG A 268 -3.89 -10.52 -9.49
CA ARG A 268 -3.49 -11.91 -9.75
C ARG A 268 -2.87 -12.61 -8.55
N THR A 269 -2.70 -11.90 -7.44
CA THR A 269 -2.06 -12.40 -6.21
C THR A 269 -3.09 -12.35 -5.08
N PRO A 270 -3.20 -13.41 -4.27
CA PRO A 270 -3.97 -13.34 -3.04
C PRO A 270 -3.47 -12.23 -2.11
N ALA A 271 -4.39 -11.57 -1.39
CA ALA A 271 -4.04 -10.45 -0.52
C ALA A 271 -3.03 -10.84 0.56
N SER A 272 -3.16 -12.04 1.14
CA SER A 272 -2.24 -12.57 2.13
C SER A 272 -0.82 -12.86 1.61
N LEU A 273 -0.65 -13.19 0.32
CA LEU A 273 0.68 -13.30 -0.30
C LEU A 273 1.24 -11.94 -0.70
N ALA A 274 0.38 -11.03 -1.18
CA ALA A 274 0.77 -9.68 -1.53
C ALA A 274 1.36 -8.97 -0.31
N THR A 275 0.69 -9.04 0.85
CA THR A 275 1.15 -8.38 2.06
C THR A 275 2.50 -8.92 2.58
N ILE A 276 2.82 -10.21 2.35
CA ILE A 276 4.16 -10.73 2.65
C ILE A 276 5.20 -10.15 1.67
N ALA A 277 4.86 -10.03 0.40
CA ALA A 277 5.77 -9.44 -0.59
C ALA A 277 5.99 -7.92 -0.37
N GLU A 278 5.01 -7.21 0.20
CA GLU A 278 5.13 -5.82 0.63
C GLU A 278 6.22 -5.62 1.70
N MET A 279 6.61 -6.68 2.43
CA MET A 279 7.73 -6.64 3.36
C MET A 279 9.11 -6.37 2.69
N ALA A 280 9.18 -6.33 1.37
CA ALA A 280 10.33 -5.80 0.64
C ALA A 280 10.57 -4.30 0.92
N PHE A 281 9.53 -3.56 1.33
CA PHE A 281 9.61 -2.14 1.68
C PHE A 281 10.67 -1.84 2.76
N PRO A 282 10.63 -2.41 3.98
CA PRO A 282 11.60 -2.11 5.02
C PRO A 282 13.03 -2.52 4.64
N VAL A 283 13.19 -3.59 3.85
CA VAL A 283 14.51 -3.98 3.33
C VAL A 283 15.08 -2.90 2.43
N THR A 284 14.29 -2.42 1.47
CA THR A 284 14.74 -1.36 0.56
C THR A 284 14.96 -0.03 1.29
N ALA A 285 14.09 0.31 2.25
CA ALA A 285 14.26 1.50 3.08
C ALA A 285 15.60 1.45 3.86
N THR A 286 15.98 0.28 4.38
CA THR A 286 17.28 0.07 5.05
C THR A 286 18.45 0.22 4.08
N LEU A 287 18.35 -0.32 2.86
CA LEU A 287 19.39 -0.16 1.83
C LEU A 287 19.56 1.30 1.42
N ILE A 288 18.47 2.03 1.24
CA ILE A 288 18.51 3.49 0.97
C ILE A 288 19.13 4.23 2.15
N ALA A 289 18.75 3.88 3.40
CA ALA A 289 19.35 4.50 4.58
C ALA A 289 20.86 4.31 4.66
N SER A 290 21.37 3.14 4.22
CA SER A 290 22.79 2.79 4.27
C SER A 290 23.59 3.26 3.06
N ALA A 291 22.94 3.58 1.94
CA ALA A 291 23.63 4.05 0.75
C ALA A 291 24.34 5.40 1.00
N PRO A 292 25.50 5.65 0.35
CA PRO A 292 26.16 6.94 0.47
C PRO A 292 25.39 8.06 -0.26
N PRO A 293 25.56 9.33 0.15
CA PRO A 293 25.02 10.46 -0.60
C PRO A 293 25.54 10.48 -2.06
N PRO A 294 24.77 10.88 -3.04
CA PRO A 294 23.42 11.44 -2.94
C PRO A 294 22.29 10.40 -2.89
N TRP A 295 22.58 9.10 -2.89
CA TRP A 295 21.61 8.01 -3.04
C TRP A 295 20.97 7.57 -1.73
N GLY A 296 21.51 7.99 -0.58
CA GLY A 296 21.02 7.63 0.72
C GLY A 296 21.59 8.48 1.85
N PHE A 297 21.51 7.96 3.08
CA PHE A 297 21.79 8.71 4.30
C PHE A 297 23.08 8.27 5.01
N ASN A 298 23.87 7.38 4.38
CA ASN A 298 25.14 6.84 4.90
C ASN A 298 25.06 6.26 6.32
N GLN A 299 23.93 5.61 6.65
CA GLN A 299 23.77 4.95 7.94
C GLN A 299 24.49 3.60 7.96
N PRO A 300 25.04 3.16 9.11
CA PRO A 300 25.73 1.88 9.19
C PRO A 300 24.78 0.71 8.93
N LEU A 301 25.24 -0.27 8.13
CA LEU A 301 24.50 -1.51 7.83
C LEU A 301 24.95 -2.61 8.82
N TYR A 302 24.00 -3.18 9.54
CA TYR A 302 24.25 -4.21 10.55
C TYR A 302 24.14 -5.62 9.96
N ALA A 303 24.90 -6.57 10.53
CA ALA A 303 24.85 -7.97 10.09
C ALA A 303 23.44 -8.58 10.19
N THR A 304 22.68 -8.21 11.22
CA THR A 304 21.27 -8.62 11.40
C THR A 304 20.37 -8.16 10.25
N GLN A 305 20.61 -6.97 9.70
CA GLN A 305 19.90 -6.46 8.53
C GLN A 305 20.20 -7.26 7.27
N ILE A 306 21.47 -7.64 7.08
CA ILE A 306 21.88 -8.48 5.92
C ILE A 306 21.23 -9.86 6.02
N ILE A 307 21.27 -10.49 7.19
CA ILE A 307 20.68 -11.82 7.43
C ILE A 307 19.16 -11.74 7.24
N GLY A 308 18.49 -10.77 7.88
CA GLY A 308 17.04 -10.57 7.74
C GLY A 308 16.61 -10.32 6.29
N THR A 309 17.38 -9.51 5.55
CA THR A 309 17.16 -9.28 4.12
C THR A 309 17.24 -10.58 3.32
N GLY A 310 18.28 -11.38 3.54
CA GLY A 310 18.43 -12.67 2.86
C GLY A 310 17.29 -13.65 3.15
N LEU A 311 16.87 -13.75 4.41
CA LEU A 311 15.73 -14.58 4.82
C LEU A 311 14.44 -14.12 4.14
N LEU A 312 14.15 -12.81 4.13
CA LEU A 312 12.93 -12.28 3.53
C LEU A 312 12.90 -12.49 2.01
N LEU A 313 14.01 -12.24 1.32
CA LEU A 313 14.10 -12.52 -0.11
C LEU A 313 13.88 -14.01 -0.38
N GLY A 314 14.43 -14.90 0.44
CA GLY A 314 14.18 -16.35 0.37
C GLY A 314 12.69 -16.68 0.51
N VAL A 315 11.99 -16.07 1.46
CA VAL A 315 10.54 -16.23 1.64
C VAL A 315 9.76 -15.73 0.44
N ILE A 316 10.06 -14.55 -0.09
CA ILE A 316 9.38 -14.00 -1.28
C ILE A 316 9.56 -14.93 -2.49
N VAL A 317 10.79 -15.42 -2.71
CA VAL A 317 11.07 -16.37 -3.79
C VAL A 317 10.32 -17.69 -3.60
N LEU A 318 10.28 -18.21 -2.37
CA LEU A 318 9.54 -19.44 -2.02
C LEU A 318 8.05 -19.29 -2.31
N PHE A 319 7.43 -18.17 -1.90
CA PHE A 319 6.03 -17.90 -2.21
C PHE A 319 5.78 -17.71 -3.71
N ASN A 320 6.70 -17.06 -4.42
CA ASN A 320 6.59 -16.90 -5.88
C ASN A 320 6.65 -18.24 -6.62
N TRP A 321 7.42 -19.21 -6.11
CA TRP A 321 7.49 -20.56 -6.67
C TRP A 321 6.37 -21.47 -6.22
N SER A 322 5.70 -21.14 -5.12
CA SER A 322 4.57 -21.91 -4.65
C SER A 322 3.45 -21.89 -5.70
N LYS A 323 3.06 -23.07 -6.19
CA LYS A 323 1.95 -23.23 -7.15
C LYS A 323 0.60 -23.16 -6.42
N GLU A 324 0.42 -22.21 -5.52
CA GLU A 324 -0.89 -22.02 -4.89
C GLU A 324 -1.88 -21.46 -5.91
N LYS A 325 -3.04 -22.10 -5.97
CA LYS A 325 -4.16 -21.57 -6.75
C LYS A 325 -4.67 -20.31 -6.06
N ALA A 326 -4.76 -19.19 -6.80
CA ALA A 326 -5.47 -18.04 -6.29
C ALA A 326 -6.91 -18.48 -6.00
N PRO A 327 -7.47 -18.19 -4.79
CA PRO A 327 -8.87 -18.44 -4.55
C PRO A 327 -9.70 -17.65 -5.57
N PRO A 328 -10.87 -18.17 -5.99
CA PRO A 328 -11.76 -17.43 -6.87
C PRO A 328 -12.05 -16.07 -6.21
N VAL A 329 -11.92 -15.00 -6.99
CA VAL A 329 -12.29 -13.66 -6.52
C VAL A 329 -13.77 -13.68 -6.22
N VAL A 330 -14.15 -13.43 -4.97
CA VAL A 330 -15.55 -13.24 -4.60
C VAL A 330 -16.07 -12.06 -5.42
N GLN A 331 -16.93 -12.34 -6.39
CA GLN A 331 -17.47 -11.28 -7.25
C GLN A 331 -18.34 -10.36 -6.40
N ALA A 332 -18.14 -9.05 -6.54
CA ALA A 332 -18.97 -8.02 -5.94
C ALA A 332 -20.40 -7.96 -6.55
N THR A 333 -20.73 -8.92 -7.41
CA THR A 333 -22.00 -9.03 -8.10
C THR A 333 -22.94 -9.96 -7.32
N ALA A 334 -24.02 -9.41 -6.86
CA ALA A 334 -25.25 -10.00 -6.34
C ALA A 334 -25.40 -9.98 -4.81
N ALA A 335 -26.02 -8.98 -4.30
CA ALA A 335 -27.33 -8.98 -3.62
C ALA A 335 -27.75 -7.54 -3.43
#